data_73c79442f48ff70a3fa7ed90b901c387
#
_entry.id   73c79442f48ff70a3fa7ed90b901c387
#
_cell.length_a   1.000
_cell.length_b   1.000
_cell.length_c   1.000
_cell.angle_alpha   90.00
_cell.angle_beta   90.00
_cell.angle_gamma   90.00
#
_symmetry.space_group_name_H-M   'P 1'
#
loop_
_entity.id
_entity.type
_entity.pdbx_description
1 polymer ?
#
loop_
_entity_poly.entity_id
_entity_poly.type
_entity_poly.pdbx_seq_one_letter_code
_entity_poly.pdbx_strand_id
1 'polypeptide(L)'
;VTALLDQYVMNPLLQLAPGQVLQWAMLQFYAFTLVVVRISGLMIIGPVFGQPIFPTNIRILLVLSLSMLITPTLHDQVTVGFYELDANQNHRLSKDEVPAHLQDRFDSLIISAGRQKTGELTVNDYKFVSTMPASLLDYAWSILGELSLGFSLGLGIYIILLSLQMAGQMIDQQAGMALGEVFNPGFDMNASLSGQFLYLIGISVFLVMEPVNGHLLMLSSLIDTFQVFPVGEGIVSTNTLDLLQTLIHQSLVLSIKVAAPLLAISALVSLSMGYLGHTVPQINVLVIGFPIRAMISLLVLVFTLSGAADIVVESIPTAIDQLSRSAVM
;
A
#
# COMPACT_ATOMS: atom_id res chain seq x y z
N VAL A 1 -0.05 -29.06 0.99
CA VAL A 1 -0.74 -28.45 -0.17
C VAL A 1 -1.72 -29.44 -0.77
N THR A 2 -1.34 -30.69 -1.08
CA THR A 2 -2.24 -31.73 -1.63
C THR A 2 -3.41 -32.06 -0.70
N ALA A 3 -3.19 -32.21 0.62
CA ALA A 3 -4.24 -32.51 1.57
C ALA A 3 -5.26 -31.34 1.73
N LEU A 4 -4.80 -30.09 1.59
CA LEU A 4 -5.68 -28.92 1.59
C LEU A 4 -6.49 -28.83 0.29
N LEU A 5 -5.90 -29.14 -0.85
CA LEU A 5 -6.60 -29.19 -2.13
C LEU A 5 -7.67 -30.28 -2.15
N ASP A 6 -7.41 -31.45 -1.58
CA ASP A 6 -8.40 -32.54 -1.49
C ASP A 6 -9.56 -32.19 -0.56
N GLN A 7 -9.28 -31.56 0.59
CA GLN A 7 -10.29 -31.26 1.59
C GLN A 7 -11.18 -30.06 1.20
N TYR A 8 -10.59 -29.02 0.64
CA TYR A 8 -11.31 -27.76 0.37
C TYR A 8 -11.77 -27.59 -1.07
N VAL A 9 -11.16 -28.28 -2.04
CA VAL A 9 -11.47 -28.11 -3.46
C VAL A 9 -12.12 -29.33 -4.06
N MET A 10 -11.55 -30.51 -3.87
CA MET A 10 -12.00 -31.73 -4.58
C MET A 10 -13.26 -32.35 -3.96
N ASN A 11 -13.37 -32.43 -2.63
CA ASN A 11 -14.53 -33.04 -1.97
C ASN A 11 -15.86 -32.30 -2.20
N PRO A 12 -15.91 -30.94 -2.09
CA PRO A 12 -17.15 -30.24 -2.38
C PRO A 12 -17.51 -30.28 -3.87
N LEU A 13 -16.53 -30.31 -4.80
CA LEU A 13 -16.80 -30.36 -6.24
C LEU A 13 -17.45 -31.65 -6.69
N LEU A 14 -17.08 -32.77 -6.09
CA LEU A 14 -17.63 -34.11 -6.46
C LEU A 14 -19.10 -34.28 -6.06
N GLN A 15 -19.63 -33.45 -5.16
CA GLN A 15 -21.02 -33.49 -4.69
C GLN A 15 -21.94 -32.48 -5.42
N LEU A 16 -21.39 -31.59 -6.24
CA LEU A 16 -22.12 -30.53 -6.91
C LEU A 16 -22.70 -30.97 -8.26
N ALA A 17 -23.93 -30.56 -8.56
CA ALA A 17 -24.49 -30.70 -9.91
C ALA A 17 -23.68 -29.84 -10.92
N PRO A 18 -23.62 -30.19 -12.21
CA PRO A 18 -22.78 -29.50 -13.21
C PRO A 18 -22.98 -27.99 -13.26
N GLY A 19 -24.22 -27.50 -13.03
CA GLY A 19 -24.48 -26.06 -12.96
C GLY A 19 -23.90 -25.37 -11.73
N GLN A 20 -23.83 -26.07 -10.60
CA GLN A 20 -23.27 -25.57 -9.37
C GLN A 20 -21.72 -25.52 -9.44
N VAL A 21 -21.10 -26.47 -10.15
CA VAL A 21 -19.65 -26.43 -10.41
C VAL A 21 -19.27 -25.19 -11.20
N LEU A 22 -20.06 -24.83 -12.22
CA LEU A 22 -19.83 -23.65 -13.01
C LEU A 22 -19.97 -22.37 -12.19
N GLN A 23 -21.01 -22.26 -11.36
CA GLN A 23 -21.22 -21.12 -10.46
C GLN A 23 -20.06 -20.99 -9.46
N TRP A 24 -19.64 -22.08 -8.86
CA TRP A 24 -18.50 -22.12 -7.96
C TRP A 24 -17.20 -21.65 -8.65
N ALA A 25 -16.94 -22.15 -9.86
CA ALA A 25 -15.76 -21.77 -10.64
C ALA A 25 -15.76 -20.27 -10.99
N MET A 26 -16.93 -19.73 -11.35
CA MET A 26 -17.08 -18.28 -11.63
C MET A 26 -16.80 -17.43 -10.40
N LEU A 27 -17.30 -17.83 -9.22
CA LEU A 27 -17.04 -17.15 -7.95
C LEU A 27 -15.56 -17.14 -7.61
N GLN A 28 -14.90 -18.30 -7.73
CA GLN A 28 -13.47 -18.41 -7.46
C GLN A 28 -12.63 -17.57 -8.41
N PHE A 29 -12.98 -17.56 -9.68
CA PHE A 29 -12.29 -16.76 -10.69
C PHE A 29 -12.48 -15.25 -10.43
N TYR A 30 -13.69 -14.85 -10.08
CA TYR A 30 -14.00 -13.46 -9.71
C TYR A 30 -13.19 -13.02 -8.49
N ALA A 31 -13.26 -13.78 -7.39
CA ALA A 31 -12.52 -13.51 -6.17
C ALA A 31 -11.00 -13.46 -6.44
N PHE A 32 -10.47 -14.44 -7.17
CA PHE A 32 -9.06 -14.46 -7.57
C PHE A 32 -8.66 -13.20 -8.34
N THR A 33 -9.49 -12.77 -9.31
CA THR A 33 -9.19 -11.57 -10.10
C THR A 33 -9.12 -10.32 -9.23
N LEU A 34 -10.03 -10.14 -8.29
CA LEU A 34 -10.04 -9.00 -7.40
C LEU A 34 -8.87 -9.03 -6.41
N VAL A 35 -8.52 -10.19 -5.89
CA VAL A 35 -7.31 -10.38 -5.05
C VAL A 35 -6.04 -10.03 -5.83
N VAL A 36 -5.93 -10.49 -7.10
CA VAL A 36 -4.83 -10.11 -8.01
C VAL A 36 -4.75 -8.60 -8.14
N VAL A 37 -5.87 -7.93 -8.34
CA VAL A 37 -5.92 -6.46 -8.51
C VAL A 37 -5.46 -5.73 -7.25
N ARG A 38 -5.93 -6.11 -6.05
CA ARG A 38 -5.53 -5.50 -4.78
C ARG A 38 -4.03 -5.69 -4.52
N ILE A 39 -3.50 -6.89 -4.70
CA ILE A 39 -2.07 -7.17 -4.55
C ILE A 39 -1.26 -6.40 -5.61
N SER A 40 -1.76 -6.32 -6.85
CA SER A 40 -1.10 -5.55 -7.92
C SER A 40 -1.00 -4.07 -7.57
N GLY A 41 -2.05 -3.47 -6.99
CA GLY A 41 -2.03 -2.08 -6.52
C GLY A 41 -0.89 -1.83 -5.54
N LEU A 42 -0.73 -2.71 -4.56
CA LEU A 42 0.39 -2.65 -3.61
C LEU A 42 1.76 -2.82 -4.29
N MET A 43 1.88 -3.78 -5.22
CA MET A 43 3.15 -4.09 -5.90
C MET A 43 3.59 -3.05 -6.94
N ILE A 44 2.66 -2.24 -7.44
CA ILE A 44 2.98 -1.16 -8.39
C ILE A 44 3.73 -0.03 -7.71
N ILE A 45 3.28 0.37 -6.49
CA ILE A 45 3.82 1.55 -5.81
C ILE A 45 4.61 1.22 -4.56
N GLY A 46 4.50 -0.01 -4.06
CA GLY A 46 5.22 -0.44 -2.86
C GLY A 46 6.72 -0.18 -2.95
N PRO A 47 7.36 0.22 -1.84
CA PRO A 47 8.72 0.78 -1.86
C PRO A 47 9.80 -0.19 -2.35
N VAL A 48 9.56 -1.48 -2.26
CA VAL A 48 10.49 -2.52 -2.72
C VAL A 48 10.12 -3.00 -4.12
N PHE A 49 8.88 -3.44 -4.28
CA PHE A 49 8.43 -4.10 -5.51
C PHE A 49 8.10 -3.12 -6.63
N GLY A 50 7.74 -1.86 -6.31
CA GLY A 50 7.48 -0.79 -7.27
C GLY A 50 8.72 -0.24 -7.97
N GLN A 51 9.92 -0.54 -7.45
CA GLN A 51 11.17 -0.02 -8.02
C GLN A 51 11.49 -0.63 -9.39
N PRO A 52 12.08 0.16 -10.32
CA PRO A 52 12.43 -0.32 -11.67
C PRO A 52 13.51 -1.41 -11.66
N ILE A 53 14.24 -1.58 -10.55
CA ILE A 53 15.24 -2.64 -10.35
C ILE A 53 14.57 -4.03 -10.32
N PHE A 54 13.29 -4.09 -9.91
CA PHE A 54 12.56 -5.37 -9.85
C PHE A 54 12.01 -5.74 -11.24
N PRO A 55 12.46 -6.86 -11.84
CA PRO A 55 11.95 -7.30 -13.14
C PRO A 55 10.44 -7.51 -13.11
N THR A 56 9.74 -6.99 -14.12
CA THR A 56 8.27 -7.05 -14.22
C THR A 56 7.75 -8.49 -14.17
N ASN A 57 8.49 -9.43 -14.77
CA ASN A 57 8.11 -10.85 -14.78
C ASN A 57 8.08 -11.46 -13.36
N ILE A 58 9.06 -11.10 -12.51
CA ILE A 58 9.11 -11.58 -11.12
C ILE A 58 7.95 -10.96 -10.33
N ARG A 59 7.63 -9.69 -10.55
CA ARG A 59 6.51 -9.00 -9.91
C ARG A 59 5.18 -9.69 -10.26
N ILE A 60 4.93 -9.98 -11.53
CA ILE A 60 3.72 -10.67 -11.99
C ILE A 60 3.62 -12.07 -11.35
N LEU A 61 4.72 -12.83 -11.37
CA LEU A 61 4.75 -14.17 -10.79
C LEU A 61 4.46 -14.13 -9.28
N LEU A 62 4.99 -13.15 -8.57
CA LEU A 62 4.78 -12.97 -7.14
C LEU A 62 3.32 -12.59 -6.83
N VAL A 63 2.74 -11.67 -7.60
CA VAL A 63 1.32 -11.32 -7.50
C VAL A 63 0.43 -12.54 -7.70
N LEU A 64 0.65 -13.30 -8.77
CA LEU A 64 -0.16 -14.49 -9.06
C LEU A 64 0.00 -15.58 -7.99
N SER A 65 1.23 -15.80 -7.51
CA SER A 65 1.50 -16.81 -6.47
C SER A 65 0.82 -16.46 -5.15
N LEU A 66 0.93 -15.20 -4.71
CA LEU A 66 0.27 -14.72 -3.50
C LEU A 66 -1.26 -14.76 -3.64
N SER A 67 -1.79 -14.34 -4.79
CA SER A 67 -3.23 -14.38 -5.03
C SER A 67 -3.77 -15.81 -5.00
N MET A 68 -3.03 -16.77 -5.57
CA MET A 68 -3.41 -18.19 -5.55
C MET A 68 -3.37 -18.77 -4.12
N LEU A 69 -2.48 -18.26 -3.26
CA LEU A 69 -2.39 -18.67 -1.86
C LEU A 69 -3.50 -18.05 -1.00
N ILE A 70 -3.80 -16.77 -1.22
CA ILE A 70 -4.75 -16.00 -0.39
C ILE A 70 -6.19 -16.30 -0.77
N THR A 71 -6.53 -16.43 -2.06
CA THR A 71 -7.93 -16.62 -2.51
C THR A 71 -8.67 -17.75 -1.79
N PRO A 72 -8.10 -18.95 -1.57
CA PRO A 72 -8.80 -20.02 -0.86
C PRO A 72 -9.10 -19.71 0.61
N THR A 73 -8.24 -18.86 1.26
CA THR A 73 -8.39 -18.53 2.70
C THR A 73 -9.53 -17.54 2.95
N LEU A 74 -9.97 -16.80 1.93
CA LEU A 74 -11.03 -15.81 2.03
C LEU A 74 -12.45 -16.40 1.87
N HIS A 75 -12.54 -17.70 1.66
CA HIS A 75 -13.79 -18.36 1.27
C HIS A 75 -14.89 -18.39 2.32
N ASP A 76 -14.55 -18.29 3.61
CA ASP A 76 -15.50 -18.48 4.71
C ASP A 76 -16.26 -17.21 5.14
N GLN A 77 -15.80 -16.03 4.75
CA GLN A 77 -16.39 -14.77 5.26
C GLN A 77 -17.84 -14.51 4.80
N VAL A 78 -18.17 -14.86 3.55
CA VAL A 78 -19.54 -14.65 3.01
C VAL A 78 -20.54 -15.63 3.61
N THR A 79 -20.10 -16.81 4.06
CA THR A 79 -20.97 -17.84 4.65
C THR A 79 -21.39 -17.47 6.07
N VAL A 80 -20.59 -16.72 6.82
CA VAL A 80 -20.92 -16.30 8.19
C VAL A 80 -22.22 -15.49 8.21
N GLY A 81 -22.37 -14.50 7.34
CA GLY A 81 -23.59 -13.69 7.25
C GLY A 81 -24.86 -14.50 6.90
N PHE A 82 -24.71 -15.57 6.11
CA PHE A 82 -25.83 -16.49 5.83
C PHE A 82 -26.28 -17.25 7.09
N TYR A 83 -25.32 -17.82 7.83
CA TYR A 83 -25.64 -18.62 9.03
C TYR A 83 -26.14 -17.77 10.22
N GLU A 84 -25.80 -16.49 10.27
CA GLU A 84 -26.38 -15.57 11.24
C GLU A 84 -27.85 -15.26 10.96
N LEU A 85 -28.25 -15.31 9.70
CA LEU A 85 -29.63 -15.06 9.28
C LEU A 85 -30.47 -16.34 9.27
N ASP A 86 -29.89 -17.52 9.06
CA ASP A 86 -30.57 -18.84 9.07
C ASP A 86 -30.91 -19.27 10.52
N ALA A 87 -31.98 -18.69 11.07
CA ALA A 87 -32.38 -18.91 12.45
C ALA A 87 -32.84 -20.34 12.74
N ASN A 88 -33.37 -21.05 11.73
CA ASN A 88 -33.87 -22.41 11.88
C ASN A 88 -32.85 -23.49 11.48
N GLN A 89 -31.66 -23.09 11.01
CA GLN A 89 -30.54 -23.95 10.62
C GLN A 89 -30.89 -24.99 9.54
N ASN A 90 -31.80 -24.64 8.65
CA ASN A 90 -32.20 -25.52 7.55
C ASN A 90 -31.33 -25.37 6.28
N HIS A 91 -30.29 -24.54 6.33
CA HIS A 91 -29.39 -24.17 5.21
C HIS A 91 -30.12 -23.53 4.02
N ARG A 92 -31.27 -22.88 4.29
CA ARG A 92 -32.05 -22.13 3.35
C ARG A 92 -32.51 -20.82 4.01
N LEU A 93 -32.33 -19.72 3.36
CA LEU A 93 -32.76 -18.43 3.86
C LEU A 93 -34.13 -18.08 3.27
N SER A 94 -35.12 -17.90 4.12
CA SER A 94 -36.46 -17.48 3.76
C SER A 94 -36.69 -16.01 4.13
N LYS A 95 -37.70 -15.37 3.55
CA LYS A 95 -38.00 -13.95 3.80
C LYS A 95 -38.35 -13.67 5.30
N ASP A 96 -38.92 -14.67 5.99
CA ASP A 96 -39.32 -14.53 7.39
C ASP A 96 -38.12 -14.48 8.36
N GLU A 97 -36.95 -14.98 7.94
CA GLU A 97 -35.73 -14.99 8.73
C GLU A 97 -34.89 -13.71 8.53
N VAL A 98 -35.22 -12.93 7.50
CA VAL A 98 -34.47 -11.73 7.17
C VAL A 98 -35.08 -10.52 7.89
N PRO A 99 -34.27 -9.72 8.62
CA PRO A 99 -34.73 -8.52 9.28
C PRO A 99 -35.41 -7.55 8.30
N ALA A 100 -36.44 -6.81 8.78
CA ALA A 100 -37.29 -5.95 7.94
C ALA A 100 -36.49 -4.93 7.09
N HIS A 101 -35.37 -4.41 7.60
CA HIS A 101 -34.53 -3.45 6.90
C HIS A 101 -33.70 -4.06 5.76
N LEU A 102 -33.60 -5.39 5.68
CA LEU A 102 -32.86 -6.11 4.62
C LEU A 102 -33.78 -6.84 3.65
N GLN A 103 -35.11 -6.81 3.84
CA GLN A 103 -36.06 -7.56 3.01
C GLN A 103 -36.06 -7.09 1.54
N ASP A 104 -35.94 -5.79 1.30
CA ASP A 104 -35.86 -5.26 -0.08
C ASP A 104 -34.60 -5.78 -0.80
N ARG A 105 -33.48 -5.86 -0.08
CA ARG A 105 -32.23 -6.44 -0.59
C ARG A 105 -32.39 -7.94 -0.85
N PHE A 106 -33.03 -8.65 0.06
CA PHE A 106 -33.31 -10.08 -0.08
C PHE A 106 -34.20 -10.37 -1.30
N ASP A 107 -35.26 -9.60 -1.51
CA ASP A 107 -36.12 -9.74 -2.68
C ASP A 107 -35.35 -9.51 -4.00
N SER A 108 -34.42 -8.56 -4.01
CA SER A 108 -33.53 -8.34 -5.17
C SER A 108 -32.58 -9.52 -5.40
N LEU A 109 -32.08 -10.14 -4.34
CA LEU A 109 -31.23 -11.34 -4.40
C LEU A 109 -32.00 -12.56 -4.93
N ILE A 110 -33.24 -12.76 -4.49
CA ILE A 110 -34.14 -13.83 -5.01
C ILE A 110 -34.38 -13.68 -6.52
N ILE A 111 -34.62 -12.44 -6.98
CA ILE A 111 -34.81 -12.14 -8.39
C ILE A 111 -33.54 -12.48 -9.18
N SER A 112 -32.39 -12.03 -8.69
CA SER A 112 -31.09 -12.25 -9.33
C SER A 112 -30.67 -13.71 -9.34
N ALA A 113 -31.03 -14.47 -8.29
CA ALA A 113 -30.79 -15.92 -8.21
C ALA A 113 -31.78 -16.74 -9.08
N GLY A 114 -32.79 -16.12 -9.66
CA GLY A 114 -33.84 -16.83 -10.39
C GLY A 114 -34.75 -17.71 -9.52
N ARG A 115 -34.78 -17.47 -8.20
CA ARG A 115 -35.49 -18.28 -7.20
C ARG A 115 -36.88 -17.72 -6.83
N GLN A 116 -37.46 -16.91 -7.69
CA GLN A 116 -38.77 -16.27 -7.47
C GLN A 116 -39.92 -17.24 -7.17
N LYS A 117 -39.81 -18.50 -7.67
CA LYS A 117 -40.85 -19.53 -7.44
C LYS A 117 -40.78 -20.19 -6.08
N THR A 118 -39.57 -20.32 -5.53
CA THR A 118 -39.32 -20.99 -4.24
C THR A 118 -39.31 -20.00 -3.09
N GLY A 119 -38.95 -18.74 -3.31
CA GLY A 119 -38.82 -17.73 -2.28
C GLY A 119 -37.70 -18.00 -1.26
N GLU A 120 -36.86 -19.00 -1.53
CA GLU A 120 -35.80 -19.44 -0.63
C GLU A 120 -34.44 -19.39 -1.35
N LEU A 121 -33.41 -18.93 -0.66
CA LEU A 121 -32.02 -18.94 -1.12
C LEU A 121 -31.22 -20.03 -0.42
N THR A 122 -30.51 -20.87 -1.18
CA THR A 122 -29.51 -21.76 -0.62
C THR A 122 -28.20 -21.01 -0.35
N VAL A 123 -27.32 -21.57 0.51
CA VAL A 123 -26.00 -20.98 0.81
C VAL A 123 -25.23 -20.65 -0.47
N ASN A 124 -25.26 -21.52 -1.46
CA ASN A 124 -24.56 -21.32 -2.73
C ASN A 124 -25.20 -20.22 -3.58
N ASP A 125 -26.54 -20.14 -3.62
CA ASP A 125 -27.25 -19.06 -4.33
C ASP A 125 -26.97 -17.70 -3.67
N TYR A 126 -27.05 -17.64 -2.34
CA TYR A 126 -26.77 -16.44 -1.56
C TYR A 126 -25.32 -15.94 -1.81
N LYS A 127 -24.34 -16.85 -1.72
CA LYS A 127 -22.95 -16.55 -1.98
C LYS A 127 -22.71 -16.06 -3.40
N PHE A 128 -23.29 -16.72 -4.39
CA PHE A 128 -23.15 -16.34 -5.80
C PHE A 128 -23.70 -14.94 -6.07
N VAL A 129 -24.92 -14.67 -5.63
CA VAL A 129 -25.63 -13.41 -5.95
C VAL A 129 -25.13 -12.24 -5.10
N SER A 130 -24.73 -12.48 -3.85
CA SER A 130 -24.18 -11.42 -3.00
C SER A 130 -22.79 -10.97 -3.42
N THR A 131 -22.03 -11.86 -4.08
CA THR A 131 -20.62 -11.57 -4.45
C THR A 131 -20.49 -11.12 -5.91
N MET A 132 -21.35 -11.62 -6.82
CA MET A 132 -21.23 -11.32 -8.25
C MET A 132 -21.80 -9.94 -8.58
N PRO A 133 -21.07 -9.12 -9.37
CA PRO A 133 -21.56 -7.83 -9.84
C PRO A 133 -22.72 -8.02 -10.82
N ALA A 134 -23.75 -7.17 -10.70
CA ALA A 134 -24.92 -7.22 -11.56
C ALA A 134 -24.64 -6.70 -12.98
N SER A 135 -23.66 -5.85 -13.15
CA SER A 135 -23.28 -5.24 -14.42
C SER A 135 -21.77 -5.17 -14.63
N LEU A 136 -21.35 -5.00 -15.89
CA LEU A 136 -19.93 -4.74 -16.20
C LEU A 136 -19.41 -3.45 -15.56
N LEU A 137 -20.27 -2.49 -15.35
CA LEU A 137 -19.91 -1.24 -14.68
C LEU A 137 -19.60 -1.49 -13.20
N ASP A 138 -20.43 -2.28 -12.51
CA ASP A 138 -20.20 -2.66 -11.12
C ASP A 138 -18.91 -3.45 -10.96
N TYR A 139 -18.63 -4.32 -11.93
CA TYR A 139 -17.35 -5.04 -11.95
C TYR A 139 -16.15 -4.09 -12.11
N ALA A 140 -16.25 -3.10 -13.00
CA ALA A 140 -15.21 -2.10 -13.16
C ALA A 140 -15.01 -1.27 -11.87
N TRP A 141 -16.10 -0.90 -11.19
CA TRP A 141 -16.01 -0.21 -9.90
C TRP A 141 -15.36 -1.06 -8.82
N SER A 142 -15.69 -2.36 -8.74
CA SER A 142 -15.02 -3.28 -7.81
C SER A 142 -13.53 -3.37 -8.08
N ILE A 143 -13.11 -3.47 -9.36
CA ILE A 143 -11.69 -3.47 -9.75
C ILE A 143 -10.99 -2.17 -9.31
N LEU A 144 -11.60 -1.01 -9.56
CA LEU A 144 -11.03 0.27 -9.16
C LEU A 144 -10.94 0.40 -7.63
N GLY A 145 -11.95 -0.06 -6.91
CA GLY A 145 -11.94 -0.09 -5.45
C GLY A 145 -10.79 -0.96 -4.90
N GLU A 146 -10.66 -2.18 -5.40
CA GLU A 146 -9.59 -3.11 -5.01
C GLU A 146 -8.20 -2.56 -5.31
N LEU A 147 -8.02 -2.02 -6.52
CA LEU A 147 -6.77 -1.40 -6.93
C LEU A 147 -6.39 -0.24 -6.01
N SER A 148 -7.36 0.59 -5.67
CA SER A 148 -7.13 1.78 -4.84
C SER A 148 -6.78 1.42 -3.39
N LEU A 149 -7.36 0.36 -2.82
CA LEU A 149 -6.97 -0.15 -1.50
C LEU A 149 -5.51 -0.64 -1.49
N GLY A 150 -5.13 -1.46 -2.47
CA GLY A 150 -3.74 -1.91 -2.59
C GLY A 150 -2.77 -0.76 -2.82
N PHE A 151 -3.15 0.19 -3.67
CA PHE A 151 -2.37 1.37 -3.99
C PHE A 151 -2.18 2.29 -2.76
N SER A 152 -3.23 2.52 -1.97
CA SER A 152 -3.16 3.37 -0.78
C SER A 152 -2.20 2.82 0.28
N LEU A 153 -2.19 1.49 0.49
CA LEU A 153 -1.22 0.84 1.38
C LEU A 153 0.22 1.02 0.89
N GLY A 154 0.47 0.73 -0.40
CA GLY A 154 1.79 0.89 -1.00
C GLY A 154 2.28 2.33 -0.95
N LEU A 155 1.39 3.28 -1.30
CA LEU A 155 1.67 4.70 -1.30
C LEU A 155 1.97 5.24 0.11
N GLY A 156 1.21 4.82 1.12
CA GLY A 156 1.42 5.27 2.49
C GLY A 156 2.81 4.93 3.03
N ILE A 157 3.30 3.72 2.78
CA ILE A 157 4.66 3.31 3.16
C ILE A 157 5.71 4.05 2.31
N TYR A 158 5.45 4.18 1.00
CA TYR A 158 6.35 4.84 0.08
C TYR A 158 6.56 6.32 0.42
N ILE A 159 5.50 7.04 0.81
CA ILE A 159 5.56 8.44 1.22
C ILE A 159 6.55 8.65 2.38
N ILE A 160 6.62 7.74 3.35
CA ILE A 160 7.55 7.85 4.48
C ILE A 160 8.99 7.69 4.00
N LEU A 161 9.27 6.72 3.13
CA LEU A 161 10.60 6.53 2.57
C LEU A 161 11.00 7.70 1.65
N LEU A 162 10.04 8.31 0.95
CA LEU A 162 10.29 9.53 0.18
C LEU A 162 10.74 10.70 1.06
N SER A 163 10.34 10.76 2.33
CA SER A 163 10.80 11.81 3.25
C SER A 163 12.31 11.84 3.41
N LEU A 164 12.96 10.66 3.42
CA LEU A 164 14.42 10.54 3.47
C LEU A 164 15.06 11.00 2.18
N GLN A 165 14.47 10.66 1.03
CA GLN A 165 14.97 11.13 -0.26
C GLN A 165 14.86 12.65 -0.37
N MET A 166 13.76 13.24 0.07
CA MET A 166 13.58 14.70 0.13
C MET A 166 14.57 15.37 1.07
N ALA A 167 14.83 14.76 2.24
CA ALA A 167 15.85 15.27 3.15
C ALA A 167 17.22 15.36 2.48
N GLY A 168 17.63 14.30 1.79
CA GLY A 168 18.88 14.27 1.03
C GLY A 168 18.92 15.29 -0.11
N GLN A 169 17.80 15.53 -0.81
CA GLN A 169 17.71 16.58 -1.81
C GLN A 169 17.95 17.97 -1.18
N MET A 170 17.38 18.24 0.00
CA MET A 170 17.64 19.48 0.73
C MET A 170 19.12 19.63 1.12
N ILE A 171 19.76 18.50 1.51
CA ILE A 171 21.19 18.43 1.82
C ILE A 171 22.02 18.83 0.58
N ASP A 172 21.76 18.22 -0.57
CA ASP A 172 22.49 18.49 -1.81
C ASP A 172 22.31 19.91 -2.32
N GLN A 173 21.09 20.46 -2.19
CA GLN A 173 20.83 21.87 -2.54
C GLN A 173 21.66 22.83 -1.67
N GLN A 174 21.75 22.59 -0.36
CA GLN A 174 22.53 23.41 0.56
C GLN A 174 24.05 23.22 0.39
N ALA A 175 24.47 22.03 0.00
CA ALA A 175 25.86 21.74 -0.35
C ALA A 175 26.33 22.53 -1.58
N GLY A 176 25.40 23.08 -2.36
CA GLY A 176 25.67 23.76 -3.61
C GLY A 176 25.96 22.81 -4.78
N MET A 177 25.61 21.52 -4.66
CA MET A 177 25.77 20.54 -5.75
C MET A 177 24.94 20.91 -6.99
N ALA A 178 23.83 21.61 -6.82
CA ALA A 178 23.05 22.19 -7.90
C ALA A 178 23.85 23.18 -8.79
N LEU A 179 24.91 23.78 -8.27
CA LEU A 179 25.80 24.62 -9.07
C LEU A 179 26.64 23.79 -10.08
N GLY A 180 26.88 22.51 -9.78
CA GLY A 180 27.57 21.58 -10.69
C GLY A 180 26.82 21.38 -11.99
N GLU A 181 25.49 21.37 -11.99
CA GLU A 181 24.63 21.30 -13.17
C GLU A 181 24.80 22.55 -14.07
N VAL A 182 24.92 23.72 -13.45
CA VAL A 182 25.10 24.98 -14.17
C VAL A 182 26.45 25.01 -14.89
N PHE A 183 27.49 24.42 -14.28
CA PHE A 183 28.84 24.39 -14.85
C PHE A 183 29.05 23.26 -15.86
N ASN A 184 28.30 22.18 -15.75
CA ASN A 184 28.44 21.05 -16.67
C ASN A 184 27.08 20.37 -16.96
N PRO A 185 26.28 20.97 -17.85
CA PRO A 185 24.95 20.47 -18.21
C PRO A 185 24.95 19.09 -18.92
N GLY A 186 26.12 18.57 -19.28
CA GLY A 186 26.26 17.24 -19.86
C GLY A 186 26.27 16.09 -18.85
N PHE A 187 26.40 16.40 -17.55
CA PHE A 187 26.14 15.44 -16.49
C PHE A 187 24.68 15.57 -16.08
N ASP A 188 23.87 14.60 -16.44
CA ASP A 188 22.48 14.43 -15.96
C ASP A 188 22.48 14.16 -14.44
N MET A 189 22.87 15.16 -13.64
CA MET A 189 22.88 15.09 -12.18
C MET A 189 21.51 15.45 -11.58
N ASN A 190 20.41 15.19 -12.30
CA ASN A 190 19.05 15.36 -11.82
C ASN A 190 18.71 14.46 -10.62
N ALA A 191 19.61 13.56 -10.24
CA ALA A 191 19.44 12.66 -9.11
C ALA A 191 20.30 13.12 -7.94
N SER A 192 19.64 13.62 -6.88
CA SER A 192 20.27 13.89 -5.60
C SER A 192 21.02 12.66 -5.09
N LEU A 193 22.34 12.75 -4.96
CA LEU A 193 23.17 11.65 -4.45
C LEU A 193 22.84 11.36 -2.98
N SER A 194 22.81 12.41 -2.14
CA SER A 194 22.44 12.25 -0.73
C SER A 194 21.03 11.71 -0.55
N GLY A 195 20.09 12.13 -1.42
CA GLY A 195 18.72 11.61 -1.42
C GLY A 195 18.66 10.14 -1.75
N GLN A 196 19.41 9.68 -2.75
CA GLN A 196 19.48 8.25 -3.08
C GLN A 196 20.12 7.43 -1.97
N PHE A 197 21.21 7.93 -1.35
CA PHE A 197 21.84 7.26 -0.22
C PHE A 197 20.92 7.10 0.97
N LEU A 198 20.23 8.17 1.39
CA LEU A 198 19.29 8.12 2.50
C LEU A 198 18.10 7.20 2.18
N TYR A 199 17.60 7.22 0.96
CA TYR A 199 16.54 6.33 0.52
C TYR A 199 16.97 4.85 0.54
N LEU A 200 18.18 4.54 0.06
CA LEU A 200 18.73 3.18 0.10
C LEU A 200 18.92 2.67 1.54
N ILE A 201 19.35 3.54 2.44
CA ILE A 201 19.45 3.19 3.87
C ILE A 201 18.03 2.96 4.43
N GLY A 202 17.10 3.85 4.12
CA GLY A 202 15.69 3.68 4.52
C GLY A 202 15.10 2.35 4.06
N ILE A 203 15.31 1.96 2.79
CA ILE A 203 14.89 0.65 2.27
C ILE A 203 15.62 -0.50 2.99
N SER A 204 16.92 -0.36 3.23
CA SER A 204 17.68 -1.41 3.90
C SER A 204 17.19 -1.63 5.32
N VAL A 205 16.93 -0.56 6.07
CA VAL A 205 16.34 -0.61 7.41
C VAL A 205 14.94 -1.22 7.35
N PHE A 206 14.11 -0.79 6.40
CA PHE A 206 12.77 -1.33 6.19
C PHE A 206 12.76 -2.84 5.95
N LEU A 207 13.75 -3.36 5.19
CA LEU A 207 13.79 -4.78 4.84
C LEU A 207 14.40 -5.67 5.92
N VAL A 208 15.45 -5.18 6.62
CA VAL A 208 16.35 -6.04 7.41
C VAL A 208 16.20 -5.82 8.91
N MET A 209 15.83 -4.61 9.34
CA MET A 209 15.91 -4.24 10.75
C MET A 209 14.72 -4.75 11.55
N GLU A 210 14.98 -5.57 12.56
CA GLU A 210 13.99 -5.93 13.56
C GLU A 210 13.72 -4.75 14.52
N PRO A 211 12.47 -4.52 14.94
CA PRO A 211 11.27 -5.33 14.75
C PRO A 211 10.47 -4.98 13.48
N VAL A 212 10.98 -4.11 12.58
CA VAL A 212 10.19 -3.56 11.48
C VAL A 212 9.81 -4.65 10.48
N ASN A 213 10.78 -5.51 10.04
CA ASN A 213 10.51 -6.53 9.01
C ASN A 213 9.49 -6.05 7.97
N GLY A 214 9.73 -4.83 7.42
CA GLY A 214 8.70 -4.03 6.75
C GLY A 214 8.00 -4.73 5.59
N HIS A 215 8.69 -5.63 4.91
CA HIS A 215 8.09 -6.46 3.86
C HIS A 215 7.06 -7.45 4.41
N LEU A 216 7.29 -8.03 5.59
CA LEU A 216 6.32 -8.91 6.26
C LEU A 216 5.16 -8.11 6.83
N LEU A 217 5.45 -6.95 7.43
CA LEU A 217 4.45 -6.05 7.96
C LEU A 217 3.52 -5.53 6.85
N MET A 218 4.07 -5.22 5.68
CA MET A 218 3.30 -4.82 4.51
C MET A 218 2.39 -5.93 3.99
N LEU A 219 2.88 -7.17 3.97
CA LEU A 219 2.07 -8.33 3.55
C LEU A 219 1.01 -8.68 4.59
N SER A 220 1.32 -8.64 5.90
CA SER A 220 0.32 -8.87 6.94
C SER A 220 -0.79 -7.82 6.89
N SER A 221 -0.45 -6.54 6.76
CA SER A 221 -1.43 -5.47 6.61
C SER A 221 -2.32 -5.65 5.38
N LEU A 222 -1.75 -6.13 4.27
CA LEU A 222 -2.53 -6.46 3.09
C LEU A 222 -3.54 -7.58 3.37
N ILE A 223 -3.12 -8.63 4.09
CA ILE A 223 -4.01 -9.74 4.48
C ILE A 223 -5.10 -9.24 5.43
N ASP A 224 -4.74 -8.40 6.39
CA ASP A 224 -5.68 -7.79 7.34
C ASP A 224 -6.74 -6.94 6.63
N THR A 225 -6.38 -6.26 5.51
CA THR A 225 -7.38 -5.53 4.71
C THR A 225 -8.47 -6.42 4.12
N PHE A 226 -8.21 -7.69 3.87
CA PHE A 226 -9.25 -8.61 3.40
C PHE A 226 -10.23 -9.01 4.51
N GLN A 227 -9.82 -8.93 5.79
CA GLN A 227 -10.72 -9.16 6.92
C GLN A 227 -11.65 -7.97 7.16
N VAL A 228 -11.17 -6.76 6.91
CA VAL A 228 -11.92 -5.52 7.08
C VAL A 228 -12.81 -5.22 5.88
N PHE A 229 -12.28 -5.38 4.67
CA PHE A 229 -12.97 -5.17 3.40
C PHE A 229 -13.04 -6.49 2.65
N PRO A 230 -14.18 -7.18 2.70
CA PRO A 230 -14.41 -8.35 1.87
C PRO A 230 -14.14 -8.06 0.40
N VAL A 231 -13.74 -9.09 -0.33
CA VAL A 231 -13.42 -8.96 -1.76
C VAL A 231 -14.64 -8.46 -2.54
N GLY A 232 -14.46 -7.39 -3.29
CA GLY A 232 -15.52 -6.74 -4.08
C GLY A 232 -16.18 -5.54 -3.41
N GLU A 233 -15.94 -5.31 -2.13
CA GLU A 233 -16.48 -4.17 -1.36
C GLU A 233 -15.44 -3.06 -1.14
N GLY A 234 -14.32 -3.11 -1.85
CA GLY A 234 -13.27 -2.11 -1.78
C GLY A 234 -13.78 -0.73 -2.22
N ILE A 235 -13.91 0.19 -1.27
CA ILE A 235 -14.25 1.59 -1.53
C ILE A 235 -13.17 2.45 -0.88
N VAL A 236 -12.60 3.38 -1.65
CA VAL A 236 -11.77 4.42 -1.03
C VAL A 236 -12.68 5.36 -0.26
N SER A 237 -12.62 5.29 1.06
CA SER A 237 -13.33 6.24 1.90
C SER A 237 -12.65 7.61 1.88
N THR A 238 -13.42 8.67 2.16
CA THR A 238 -12.85 10.02 2.37
C THR A 238 -11.78 10.01 3.46
N ASN A 239 -11.95 9.17 4.48
CA ASN A 239 -10.98 8.98 5.56
C ASN A 239 -9.61 8.50 5.06
N THR A 240 -9.58 7.64 4.02
CA THR A 240 -8.32 7.19 3.42
C THR A 240 -7.58 8.34 2.73
N LEU A 241 -8.31 9.23 2.06
CA LEU A 241 -7.72 10.42 1.42
C LEU A 241 -7.18 11.40 2.46
N ASP A 242 -7.92 11.65 3.53
CA ASP A 242 -7.48 12.51 4.64
C ASP A 242 -6.24 11.95 5.34
N LEU A 243 -6.18 10.62 5.48
CA LEU A 243 -4.99 9.96 6.01
C LEU A 243 -3.78 10.13 5.09
N LEU A 244 -3.94 9.91 3.77
CA LEU A 244 -2.84 10.11 2.82
C LEU A 244 -2.34 11.55 2.86
N GLN A 245 -3.23 12.54 2.96
CA GLN A 245 -2.86 13.94 3.15
C GLN A 245 -2.05 14.14 4.43
N THR A 246 -2.47 13.51 5.53
CA THR A 246 -1.76 13.56 6.81
C THR A 246 -0.38 12.94 6.70
N LEU A 247 -0.24 11.78 6.03
CA LEU A 247 1.04 11.12 5.80
C LEU A 247 1.98 11.97 4.94
N ILE A 248 1.46 12.63 3.90
CA ILE A 248 2.24 13.59 3.09
C ILE A 248 2.75 14.74 3.97
N HIS A 249 1.88 15.32 4.81
CA HIS A 249 2.30 16.37 5.72
C HIS A 249 3.39 15.88 6.70
N GLN A 250 3.19 14.73 7.31
CA GLN A 250 4.18 14.12 8.20
C GLN A 250 5.51 13.85 7.49
N SER A 251 5.49 13.37 6.23
CA SER A 251 6.68 13.11 5.45
C SER A 251 7.50 14.41 5.18
N LEU A 252 6.82 15.52 4.91
CA LEU A 252 7.47 16.82 4.77
C LEU A 252 8.12 17.27 6.07
N VAL A 253 7.42 17.13 7.20
CA VAL A 253 7.98 17.45 8.53
C VAL A 253 9.18 16.57 8.85
N LEU A 254 9.11 15.26 8.54
CA LEU A 254 10.21 14.32 8.74
C LEU A 254 11.43 14.68 7.88
N SER A 255 11.21 15.04 6.61
CA SER A 255 12.31 15.45 5.72
C SER A 255 13.05 16.68 6.25
N ILE A 256 12.31 17.67 6.75
CA ILE A 256 12.90 18.87 7.36
C ILE A 256 13.65 18.50 8.65
N LYS A 257 13.10 17.62 9.50
CA LYS A 257 13.77 17.18 10.74
C LYS A 257 15.11 16.50 10.45
N VAL A 258 15.16 15.63 9.44
CA VAL A 258 16.41 14.96 9.02
C VAL A 258 17.42 15.96 8.45
N ALA A 259 16.97 16.92 7.65
CA ALA A 259 17.82 17.93 7.05
C ALA A 259 18.22 19.05 8.03
N ALA A 260 17.49 19.26 9.13
CA ALA A 260 17.65 20.40 10.06
C ALA A 260 19.08 20.63 10.55
N PRO A 261 19.88 19.63 10.96
CA PRO A 261 21.26 19.86 11.39
C PRO A 261 22.09 20.52 10.30
N LEU A 262 21.95 20.06 9.04
CA LEU A 262 22.68 20.66 7.92
C LEU A 262 22.17 22.08 7.60
N LEU A 263 20.87 22.29 7.61
CA LEU A 263 20.28 23.59 7.35
C LEU A 263 20.81 24.63 8.36
N ALA A 264 20.91 24.26 9.64
CA ALA A 264 21.46 25.13 10.67
C ALA A 264 22.94 25.44 10.43
N ILE A 265 23.76 24.41 10.17
CA ILE A 265 25.21 24.58 9.94
C ILE A 265 25.46 25.34 8.65
N SER A 266 24.73 25.09 7.57
CA SER A 266 24.87 25.81 6.30
C SER A 266 24.50 27.28 6.42
N ALA A 267 23.50 27.64 7.26
CA ALA A 267 23.18 29.01 7.57
C ALA A 267 24.34 29.73 8.28
N LEU A 268 24.99 29.09 9.28
CA LEU A 268 26.18 29.63 9.97
C LEU A 268 27.33 29.80 9.01
N VAL A 269 27.60 28.85 8.13
CA VAL A 269 28.64 28.94 7.09
C VAL A 269 28.35 30.12 6.15
N SER A 270 27.09 30.27 5.73
CA SER A 270 26.70 31.39 4.85
C SER A 270 26.90 32.75 5.49
N LEU A 271 26.55 32.91 6.77
CA LEU A 271 26.82 34.11 7.54
C LEU A 271 28.31 34.40 7.67
N SER A 272 29.10 33.37 8.00
CA SER A 272 30.56 33.48 8.13
C SER A 272 31.21 33.90 6.82
N MET A 273 30.80 33.30 5.69
CA MET A 273 31.28 33.63 4.36
C MET A 273 30.85 35.05 3.93
N GLY A 274 29.64 35.47 4.27
CA GLY A 274 29.18 36.83 4.04
C GLY A 274 30.04 37.86 4.77
N TYR A 275 30.38 37.57 6.05
CA TYR A 275 31.28 38.44 6.85
C TYR A 275 32.70 38.48 6.29
N LEU A 276 33.27 37.31 5.89
CA LEU A 276 34.58 37.26 5.27
C LEU A 276 34.63 38.04 3.95
N GLY A 277 33.60 37.91 3.10
CA GLY A 277 33.54 38.67 1.83
C GLY A 277 33.50 40.19 2.01
N HIS A 278 32.89 40.65 3.13
CA HIS A 278 32.88 42.05 3.46
C HIS A 278 34.24 42.53 4.02
N THR A 279 34.89 41.68 4.83
CA THR A 279 36.12 42.07 5.54
C THR A 279 37.35 41.96 4.63
N VAL A 280 37.40 40.98 3.74
CA VAL A 280 38.51 40.72 2.83
C VAL A 280 38.01 40.55 1.40
N PRO A 281 37.72 41.66 0.70
CA PRO A 281 37.10 41.62 -0.64
C PRO A 281 37.98 41.01 -1.73
N GLN A 282 39.26 40.78 -1.43
CA GLN A 282 40.19 40.09 -2.35
C GLN A 282 39.96 38.57 -2.45
N ILE A 283 39.26 37.99 -1.46
CA ILE A 283 38.96 36.58 -1.44
C ILE A 283 37.69 36.32 -2.24
N ASN A 284 37.79 35.44 -3.23
CA ASN A 284 36.58 34.97 -3.94
C ASN A 284 35.81 34.00 -3.04
N VAL A 285 34.82 34.52 -2.31
CA VAL A 285 33.98 33.79 -1.37
C VAL A 285 33.28 32.60 -2.04
N LEU A 286 32.98 32.69 -3.35
CA LEU A 286 32.32 31.58 -4.08
C LEU A 286 33.28 30.40 -4.26
N VAL A 287 34.55 30.66 -4.57
CA VAL A 287 35.54 29.59 -4.81
C VAL A 287 35.90 28.86 -3.53
N ILE A 288 35.99 29.57 -2.40
CA ILE A 288 36.33 28.95 -1.10
C ILE A 288 35.06 28.38 -0.44
N GLY A 289 33.93 29.03 -0.58
CA GLY A 289 32.68 28.66 0.07
C GLY A 289 32.11 27.34 -0.43
N PHE A 290 32.25 27.02 -1.72
CA PHE A 290 31.74 25.78 -2.30
C PHE A 290 32.41 24.52 -1.72
N PRO A 291 33.75 24.38 -1.71
CA PRO A 291 34.40 23.21 -1.10
C PRO A 291 34.08 23.04 0.39
N ILE A 292 34.03 24.13 1.13
CA ILE A 292 33.73 24.10 2.57
C ILE A 292 32.30 23.60 2.81
N ARG A 293 31.30 24.08 2.05
CA ARG A 293 29.93 23.59 2.15
C ARG A 293 29.83 22.11 1.80
N ALA A 294 30.50 21.67 0.73
CA ALA A 294 30.51 20.28 0.31
C ALA A 294 31.12 19.37 1.38
N MET A 295 32.24 19.76 2.00
CA MET A 295 32.84 18.99 3.09
C MET A 295 31.94 18.91 4.32
N ILE A 296 31.34 20.02 4.71
CA ILE A 296 30.39 20.08 5.85
C ILE A 296 29.16 19.22 5.56
N SER A 297 28.59 19.28 4.37
CA SER A 297 27.42 18.49 4.02
C SER A 297 27.69 16.98 4.06
N LEU A 298 28.85 16.53 3.59
CA LEU A 298 29.26 15.13 3.70
C LEU A 298 29.43 14.70 5.15
N LEU A 299 30.04 15.53 5.98
CA LEU A 299 30.20 15.25 7.40
C LEU A 299 28.85 15.16 8.12
N VAL A 300 27.95 16.11 7.86
CA VAL A 300 26.60 16.08 8.45
C VAL A 300 25.78 14.92 7.92
N LEU A 301 25.92 14.56 6.65
CA LEU A 301 25.26 13.36 6.09
C LEU A 301 25.57 12.11 6.91
N VAL A 302 26.84 11.92 7.30
CA VAL A 302 27.25 10.76 8.14
C VAL A 302 26.52 10.78 9.50
N PHE A 303 26.37 11.93 10.12
CA PHE A 303 25.64 12.05 11.40
C PHE A 303 24.12 11.88 11.24
N THR A 304 23.55 12.25 10.10
CA THR A 304 22.11 12.10 9.85
C THR A 304 21.69 10.65 9.53
N LEU A 305 22.65 9.76 9.19
CA LEU A 305 22.33 8.37 8.86
C LEU A 305 21.65 7.61 10.01
N SER A 306 22.14 7.80 11.25
CA SER A 306 21.51 7.15 12.42
C SER A 306 20.08 7.68 12.65
N GLY A 307 19.90 8.99 12.59
CA GLY A 307 18.58 9.61 12.73
C GLY A 307 17.60 9.20 11.62
N ALA A 308 18.09 8.99 10.41
CA ALA A 308 17.27 8.47 9.30
C ALA A 308 16.78 7.04 9.57
N ALA A 309 17.64 6.17 10.13
CA ALA A 309 17.26 4.82 10.50
C ALA A 309 16.18 4.81 11.60
N ASP A 310 16.36 5.63 12.65
CA ASP A 310 15.40 5.75 13.75
C ASP A 310 14.03 6.19 13.26
N ILE A 311 13.97 7.14 12.32
CA ILE A 311 12.72 7.59 11.71
C ILE A 311 12.00 6.46 10.98
N VAL A 312 12.70 5.62 10.24
CA VAL A 312 12.10 4.48 9.54
C VAL A 312 11.50 3.50 10.54
N VAL A 313 12.26 3.16 11.59
CA VAL A 313 11.85 2.20 12.62
C VAL A 313 10.59 2.68 13.37
N GLU A 314 10.49 3.97 13.65
CA GLU A 314 9.37 4.54 14.41
C GLU A 314 8.15 4.86 13.53
N SER A 315 8.38 5.43 12.35
CA SER A 315 7.30 5.99 11.53
C SER A 315 6.58 4.95 10.69
N ILE A 316 7.24 3.92 10.17
CA ILE A 316 6.61 2.94 9.28
C ILE A 316 5.56 2.09 9.99
N PRO A 317 5.83 1.46 11.14
CA PRO A 317 4.80 0.70 11.86
C PRO A 317 3.58 1.54 12.21
N THR A 318 3.83 2.78 12.66
CA THR A 318 2.76 3.73 13.00
C THR A 318 1.89 4.07 11.80
N ALA A 319 2.48 4.31 10.64
CA ALA A 319 1.74 4.62 9.41
C ALA A 319 0.93 3.42 8.92
N ILE A 320 1.48 2.22 8.99
CA ILE A 320 0.77 1.00 8.60
C ILE A 320 -0.43 0.75 9.53
N ASP A 321 -0.25 0.91 10.84
CA ASP A 321 -1.35 0.80 11.81
C ASP A 321 -2.44 1.87 11.56
N GLN A 322 -2.06 3.11 11.26
CA GLN A 322 -3.00 4.15 10.88
C GLN A 322 -3.75 3.83 9.57
N LEU A 323 -3.05 3.31 8.55
CA LEU A 323 -3.66 2.91 7.29
C LEU A 323 -4.65 1.77 7.46
N SER A 324 -4.32 0.75 8.27
CA SER A 324 -5.22 -0.36 8.55
C SER A 324 -6.46 0.08 9.31
N ARG A 325 -6.31 0.98 10.31
CA ARG A 325 -7.44 1.51 11.10
C ARG A 325 -8.32 2.48 10.32
N SER A 326 -7.76 3.33 9.46
CA SER A 326 -8.56 4.26 8.66
C SER A 326 -9.41 3.55 7.62
N ALA A 327 -9.04 2.35 7.28
CA ALA A 327 -9.84 1.48 6.44
C ALA A 327 -11.07 0.93 7.19
N VAL A 328 -11.06 0.91 8.54
CA VAL A 328 -12.13 0.37 9.40
C VAL A 328 -13.20 1.41 9.74
N MET A 329 -12.87 2.71 9.73
CA MET A 329 -13.78 3.81 10.06
C MET A 329 -14.41 4.42 8.80
#